data_0850503a18c339503a9e8c4e932d24e0
#
_entry.id   0850503a18c339503a9e8c4e932d24e0
#
_cell.length_a   1.000
_cell.length_b   1.000
_cell.length_c   1.000
_cell.angle_alpha   90.00
_cell.angle_beta   90.00
_cell.angle_gamma   90.00
#
_symmetry.space_group_name_H-M   'P 1'
#
loop_
_entity.id
_entity.type
_entity.pdbx_description
1 polymer ?
#
loop_
_entity_poly.entity_id
_entity_poly.type
_entity_poly.pdbx_seq_one_letter_code
_entity_poly.pdbx_strand_id
1 'polypeptide(L)'
;MADPGHTGDVGTTHNDPEVERTDTVLVGIDGSDASLHALDWAAAEAKTRGWALQIVCAYALPSFAAASLDGGYAALDDTSIREGARVVVAEAQQRVEVLGLDVTACVATGDATSVLVEMSRSVRLAVVGTRGRGGFAERLLGTVSSALPAHGHCPTVVVPLREDEAGEGFQPPAPVKRIVVGVDGSPAAECALRRAMEEAQAWGAVLTAVAAIPVAAGAGVLAWLPAAIDHERVLADVAEGLEVVVDRALEDYPGVDVRRHALDGTGAELLTEFSTASDLIVVGSRGRGGFRGLLLGSTSQAVLHHSACPVMVVRAGPDAGPPIRGVDFS
;
A
#
# COMPACT_ATOMS: atom_id res chain seq x y z
N MET A 1 43.51 -20.58 40.84
CA MET A 1 42.55 -21.36 40.08
C MET A 1 41.31 -20.47 39.91
N ALA A 2 41.27 -19.77 38.79
CA ALA A 2 40.34 -18.66 38.54
C ALA A 2 39.18 -19.16 37.67
N ASP A 3 37.99 -18.79 38.08
CA ASP A 3 36.73 -19.02 37.41
C ASP A 3 36.55 -17.94 36.30
N PRO A 4 36.26 -18.29 35.06
CA PRO A 4 35.97 -17.29 34.02
C PRO A 4 34.49 -16.94 34.00
N GLY A 5 34.25 -15.64 34.18
CA GLY A 5 32.97 -14.97 34.23
C GLY A 5 32.07 -15.17 33.03
N HIS A 6 30.84 -15.26 33.39
CA HIS A 6 29.62 -15.27 32.54
C HIS A 6 29.43 -13.90 31.90
N THR A 7 29.65 -13.78 30.62
CA THR A 7 29.25 -12.60 29.84
C THR A 7 27.77 -12.69 29.47
N GLY A 8 26.95 -11.96 30.22
CA GLY A 8 25.53 -11.78 29.90
C GLY A 8 25.38 -11.00 28.60
N ASP A 9 24.71 -11.62 27.65
CA ASP A 9 24.23 -10.99 26.43
C ASP A 9 23.08 -10.03 26.81
N VAL A 10 23.37 -8.73 26.78
CA VAL A 10 22.35 -7.69 26.98
C VAL A 10 21.64 -7.49 25.64
N GLY A 11 20.59 -8.28 25.44
CA GLY A 11 19.62 -8.04 24.37
C GLY A 11 18.95 -6.68 24.59
N THR A 12 19.42 -5.65 23.90
CA THR A 12 18.73 -4.36 23.77
C THR A 12 17.47 -4.56 22.94
N THR A 13 16.38 -4.87 23.61
CA THR A 13 15.03 -4.66 23.03
C THR A 13 14.84 -3.16 22.91
N HIS A 14 15.02 -2.62 21.69
CA HIS A 14 14.55 -1.29 21.34
C HIS A 14 13.01 -1.32 21.41
N ASN A 15 12.50 -0.96 22.58
CA ASN A 15 11.09 -0.64 22.76
C ASN A 15 10.93 0.80 22.30
N ASP A 16 10.75 1.02 20.99
CA ASP A 16 10.31 2.32 20.50
C ASP A 16 8.96 2.62 21.16
N PRO A 17 8.77 3.81 21.77
CA PRO A 17 7.49 4.16 22.36
C PRO A 17 6.43 4.07 21.28
N GLU A 18 5.34 3.37 21.59
CA GLU A 18 4.18 3.24 20.71
C GLU A 18 3.65 4.65 20.41
N VAL A 19 3.96 5.16 19.22
CA VAL A 19 3.48 6.47 18.77
C VAL A 19 1.98 6.33 18.54
N GLU A 20 1.17 6.98 19.37
CA GLU A 20 -0.28 7.01 19.22
C GLU A 20 -0.63 7.63 17.85
N ARG A 21 -1.23 6.82 16.98
CA ARG A 21 -1.60 7.25 15.63
C ARG A 21 -2.87 8.10 15.69
N THR A 22 -2.81 9.27 15.08
CA THR A 22 -3.96 10.14 14.92
C THR A 22 -4.86 9.65 13.80
N ASP A 23 -6.16 9.88 13.92
CA ASP A 23 -7.16 9.60 12.88
C ASP A 23 -6.98 10.61 11.73
N THR A 24 -5.96 10.37 10.93
CA THR A 24 -5.48 11.27 9.87
C THR A 24 -5.07 10.48 8.64
N VAL A 25 -5.46 10.98 7.47
CA VAL A 25 -4.95 10.55 6.17
C VAL A 25 -3.82 11.50 5.75
N LEU A 26 -2.61 10.97 5.58
CA LEU A 26 -1.46 11.69 5.04
C LEU A 26 -1.45 11.56 3.52
N VAL A 27 -1.30 12.65 2.78
CA VAL A 27 -1.11 12.61 1.35
C VAL A 27 0.13 13.36 0.92
N GLY A 28 1.00 12.69 0.15
CA GLY A 28 2.18 13.28 -0.47
C GLY A 28 1.85 13.86 -1.85
N ILE A 29 2.16 15.15 -2.04
CA ILE A 29 1.93 15.85 -3.30
C ILE A 29 3.21 16.50 -3.82
N ASP A 30 3.28 16.65 -5.16
CA ASP A 30 4.34 17.38 -5.85
C ASP A 30 3.80 18.31 -6.97
N GLY A 31 2.47 18.45 -7.04
CA GLY A 31 1.76 19.24 -8.04
C GLY A 31 1.66 18.56 -9.42
N SER A 32 1.96 17.26 -9.53
CA SER A 32 1.63 16.47 -10.72
C SER A 32 0.17 16.03 -10.68
N ASP A 33 -0.41 15.75 -11.86
CA ASP A 33 -1.78 15.26 -11.97
C ASP A 33 -2.00 13.98 -11.17
N ALA A 34 -1.02 13.08 -11.15
CA ALA A 34 -1.09 11.87 -10.36
C ALA A 34 -1.14 12.16 -8.85
N SER A 35 -0.41 13.16 -8.36
CA SER A 35 -0.46 13.56 -6.96
C SER A 35 -1.75 14.28 -6.59
N LEU A 36 -2.31 15.06 -7.50
CA LEU A 36 -3.62 15.70 -7.32
C LEU A 36 -4.76 14.68 -7.33
N HIS A 37 -4.66 13.65 -8.18
CA HIS A 37 -5.61 12.54 -8.18
C HIS A 37 -5.55 11.72 -6.88
N ALA A 38 -4.34 11.51 -6.35
CA ALA A 38 -4.14 10.91 -5.04
C ALA A 38 -4.71 11.76 -3.90
N LEU A 39 -4.61 13.09 -3.99
CA LEU A 39 -5.22 14.03 -3.05
C LEU A 39 -6.75 13.91 -3.04
N ASP A 40 -7.38 13.83 -4.21
CA ASP A 40 -8.83 13.67 -4.32
C ASP A 40 -9.30 12.36 -3.67
N TRP A 41 -8.56 11.26 -3.90
CA TRP A 41 -8.84 9.99 -3.26
C TRP A 41 -8.65 10.04 -1.73
N ALA A 42 -7.55 10.65 -1.26
CA ALA A 42 -7.27 10.82 0.16
C ALA A 42 -8.34 11.66 0.88
N ALA A 43 -8.82 12.71 0.21
CA ALA A 43 -9.89 13.56 0.72
C ALA A 43 -11.23 12.81 0.81
N ALA A 44 -11.56 11.98 -0.18
CA ALA A 44 -12.75 11.13 -0.15
C ALA A 44 -12.69 10.11 0.99
N GLU A 45 -11.53 9.48 1.22
CA GLU A 45 -11.29 8.56 2.33
C GLU A 45 -11.41 9.27 3.69
N ALA A 46 -10.74 10.41 3.86
CA ALA A 46 -10.81 11.22 5.08
C ALA A 46 -12.27 11.61 5.40
N LYS A 47 -13.03 12.02 4.40
CA LYS A 47 -14.45 12.36 4.54
C LYS A 47 -15.29 11.15 4.96
N THR A 48 -15.09 10.01 4.33
CA THR A 48 -15.83 8.77 4.63
C THR A 48 -15.58 8.30 6.05
N ARG A 49 -14.33 8.45 6.53
CA ARG A 49 -13.91 8.05 7.88
C ARG A 49 -14.19 9.10 8.96
N GLY A 50 -14.46 10.35 8.59
CA GLY A 50 -14.48 11.47 9.53
C GLY A 50 -13.09 11.78 10.11
N TRP A 51 -12.03 11.52 9.36
CA TRP A 51 -10.63 11.77 9.73
C TRP A 51 -10.14 13.10 9.20
N ALA A 52 -9.07 13.61 9.82
CA ALA A 52 -8.34 14.77 9.31
C ALA A 52 -7.55 14.40 8.03
N LEU A 53 -7.25 15.41 7.21
CA LEU A 53 -6.41 15.29 6.03
C LEU A 53 -5.12 16.09 6.23
N GLN A 54 -3.96 15.44 6.09
CA GLN A 54 -2.65 16.08 6.15
C GLN A 54 -2.00 16.08 4.77
N ILE A 55 -1.81 17.26 4.18
CA ILE A 55 -1.21 17.46 2.87
C ILE A 55 0.27 17.82 3.05
N VAL A 56 1.17 17.11 2.37
CA VAL A 56 2.61 17.33 2.48
C VAL A 56 3.25 17.44 1.10
N CYS A 57 3.95 18.54 0.87
CA CYS A 57 4.87 18.69 -0.26
C CYS A 57 6.30 18.70 0.29
N ALA A 58 7.09 17.69 -0.07
CA ALA A 58 8.50 17.61 0.32
C ALA A 58 9.39 18.08 -0.83
N TYR A 59 10.43 18.88 -0.49
CA TYR A 59 11.45 19.29 -1.45
C TYR A 59 12.86 19.06 -0.90
N ALA A 60 13.74 18.60 -1.78
CA ALA A 60 15.15 18.43 -1.45
C ALA A 60 15.99 19.56 -2.04
N LEU A 61 16.93 20.07 -1.25
CA LEU A 61 17.95 20.97 -1.77
C LEU A 61 18.98 20.17 -2.56
N PRO A 62 19.40 20.64 -3.75
CA PRO A 62 20.49 20.01 -4.49
C PRO A 62 21.74 19.93 -3.60
N SER A 63 22.35 18.75 -3.49
CA SER A 63 23.59 18.61 -2.73
C SER A 63 24.68 19.47 -3.37
N PHE A 64 25.49 20.15 -2.56
CA PHE A 64 26.59 21.02 -2.99
C PHE A 64 27.59 20.33 -3.95
N ALA A 65 27.67 19.00 -3.88
CA ALA A 65 28.51 18.19 -4.77
C ALA A 65 28.00 18.17 -6.22
N ALA A 66 26.68 18.23 -6.45
CA ALA A 66 26.13 18.28 -7.81
C ALA A 66 26.27 19.69 -8.42
N ALA A 67 26.21 20.73 -7.62
CA ALA A 67 26.38 22.12 -8.06
C ALA A 67 27.85 22.47 -8.46
N SER A 68 28.83 21.69 -7.99
CA SER A 68 30.26 21.95 -8.23
C SER A 68 30.77 21.43 -9.59
N LEU A 69 30.01 20.55 -10.26
CA LEU A 69 30.45 19.88 -11.50
C LEU A 69 30.18 20.69 -12.77
N ASP A 70 29.35 21.72 -12.71
CA ASP A 70 28.86 22.43 -13.90
C ASP A 70 29.13 23.95 -13.82
N GLY A 71 30.29 24.35 -13.46
CA GLY A 71 31.00 25.64 -13.62
C GLY A 71 30.20 26.93 -13.88
N GLY A 72 28.97 27.11 -13.37
CA GLY A 72 28.20 28.31 -13.67
C GLY A 72 26.83 28.43 -13.04
N TYR A 73 26.58 27.81 -11.90
CA TYR A 73 25.28 27.95 -11.22
C TYR A 73 25.25 29.17 -10.29
N ALA A 74 24.35 30.10 -10.62
CA ALA A 74 23.70 30.90 -9.59
C ALA A 74 23.15 29.93 -8.54
N ALA A 75 23.50 30.12 -7.27
CA ALA A 75 22.95 29.37 -6.16
C ALA A 75 21.43 29.31 -6.35
N LEU A 76 20.88 28.10 -6.63
CA LEU A 76 19.44 27.91 -6.62
C LEU A 76 18.98 28.32 -5.23
N ASP A 77 18.32 29.47 -5.14
CA ASP A 77 17.90 30.05 -3.89
C ASP A 77 16.88 29.11 -3.27
N ASP A 78 17.20 28.56 -2.09
CA ASP A 78 16.27 27.77 -1.25
C ASP A 78 14.88 28.44 -1.19
N THR A 79 14.86 29.76 -1.17
CA THR A 79 13.63 30.57 -1.15
C THR A 79 12.74 30.30 -2.35
N SER A 80 13.28 30.21 -3.55
CA SER A 80 12.51 29.99 -4.78
C SER A 80 11.92 28.58 -4.86
N ILE A 81 12.69 27.57 -4.45
CA ILE A 81 12.24 26.17 -4.43
C ILE A 81 11.13 26.01 -3.38
N ARG A 82 11.35 26.57 -2.20
CA ARG A 82 10.39 26.56 -1.10
C ARG A 82 9.09 27.30 -1.46
N GLU A 83 9.19 28.43 -2.14
CA GLU A 83 8.01 29.17 -2.60
C GLU A 83 7.23 28.39 -3.65
N GLY A 84 7.89 27.72 -4.60
CA GLY A 84 7.24 26.80 -5.52
C GLY A 84 6.48 25.66 -4.81
N ALA A 85 7.07 25.08 -3.77
CA ALA A 85 6.40 24.07 -2.97
C ALA A 85 5.18 24.63 -2.18
N ARG A 86 5.26 25.89 -1.72
CA ARG A 86 4.13 26.57 -1.07
C ARG A 86 2.96 26.79 -2.00
N VAL A 87 3.23 27.16 -3.26
CA VAL A 87 2.20 27.31 -4.28
C VAL A 87 1.47 25.98 -4.50
N VAL A 88 2.21 24.89 -4.66
CA VAL A 88 1.64 23.53 -4.80
C VAL A 88 0.74 23.16 -3.61
N VAL A 89 1.19 23.44 -2.39
CA VAL A 89 0.41 23.18 -1.17
C VAL A 89 -0.85 24.04 -1.12
N ALA A 90 -0.77 25.33 -1.48
CA ALA A 90 -1.89 26.25 -1.46
C ALA A 90 -2.98 25.83 -2.49
N GLU A 91 -2.57 25.45 -3.70
CA GLU A 91 -3.48 24.93 -4.72
C GLU A 91 -4.18 23.65 -4.27
N ALA A 92 -3.43 22.74 -3.63
CA ALA A 92 -3.97 21.50 -3.08
C ALA A 92 -4.98 21.74 -1.94
N GLN A 93 -4.70 22.69 -1.04
CA GLN A 93 -5.66 23.07 0.02
C GLN A 93 -6.94 23.66 -0.58
N GLN A 94 -6.83 24.58 -1.54
CA GLN A 94 -7.97 25.18 -2.20
C GLN A 94 -8.85 24.13 -2.89
N ARG A 95 -8.24 23.09 -3.49
CA ARG A 95 -8.95 22.00 -4.15
C ARG A 95 -9.87 21.22 -3.22
N VAL A 96 -9.47 21.03 -1.97
CA VAL A 96 -10.24 20.23 -0.99
C VAL A 96 -11.06 21.07 -0.01
N GLU A 97 -10.93 22.38 -0.02
CA GLU A 97 -11.63 23.32 0.88
C GLU A 97 -13.15 23.14 0.87
N VAL A 98 -13.71 22.91 -0.32
CA VAL A 98 -15.16 22.73 -0.52
C VAL A 98 -15.73 21.48 0.17
N LEU A 99 -14.88 20.55 0.60
CA LEU A 99 -15.29 19.30 1.23
C LEU A 99 -15.57 19.44 2.73
N GLY A 100 -15.17 20.56 3.34
CA GLY A 100 -15.38 20.85 4.78
C GLY A 100 -14.61 19.91 5.72
N LEU A 101 -13.43 19.42 5.27
CA LEU A 101 -12.55 18.58 6.05
C LEU A 101 -11.68 19.40 7.02
N ASP A 102 -11.23 18.77 8.10
CA ASP A 102 -10.11 19.29 8.91
C ASP A 102 -8.80 19.04 8.12
N VAL A 103 -8.25 20.11 7.55
CA VAL A 103 -7.09 20.03 6.66
C VAL A 103 -5.89 20.75 7.25
N THR A 104 -4.81 20.01 7.42
CA THR A 104 -3.49 20.58 7.71
C THR A 104 -2.60 20.43 6.48
N ALA A 105 -1.77 21.42 6.19
CA ALA A 105 -0.88 21.35 5.04
C ALA A 105 0.48 21.95 5.37
N CYS A 106 1.55 21.30 4.92
CA CYS A 106 2.92 21.74 5.17
C CYS A 106 3.85 21.47 4.00
N VAL A 107 4.90 22.28 3.96
CA VAL A 107 6.08 22.08 3.11
C VAL A 107 7.20 21.55 4.00
N ALA A 108 7.76 20.39 3.64
CA ALA A 108 8.85 19.76 4.36
C ALA A 108 10.15 19.79 3.56
N THR A 109 11.26 20.07 4.23
CA THR A 109 12.59 20.01 3.61
C THR A 109 13.18 18.63 3.81
N GLY A 110 13.61 17.98 2.73
CA GLY A 110 14.23 16.67 2.74
C GLY A 110 13.82 15.83 1.54
N ASP A 111 14.39 14.62 1.45
CA ASP A 111 13.95 13.63 0.48
C ASP A 111 12.48 13.22 0.74
N ALA A 112 11.66 13.28 -0.30
CA ALA A 112 10.21 13.02 -0.17
C ALA A 112 9.89 11.64 0.42
N THR A 113 10.67 10.62 0.07
CA THR A 113 10.49 9.28 0.60
C THR A 113 10.74 9.24 2.10
N SER A 114 11.86 9.79 2.54
CA SER A 114 12.26 9.82 3.94
C SER A 114 11.26 10.61 4.79
N VAL A 115 10.82 11.77 4.30
CA VAL A 115 9.82 12.61 4.96
C VAL A 115 8.49 11.85 5.15
N LEU A 116 7.94 11.27 4.07
CA LEU A 116 6.66 10.58 4.12
C LEU A 116 6.72 9.28 4.94
N VAL A 117 7.83 8.54 4.87
CA VAL A 117 8.04 7.36 5.72
C VAL A 117 8.04 7.74 7.20
N GLU A 118 8.74 8.80 7.58
CA GLU A 118 8.75 9.25 8.98
C GLU A 118 7.37 9.72 9.43
N MET A 119 6.68 10.55 8.64
CA MET A 119 5.34 11.02 8.96
C MET A 119 4.29 9.90 9.04
N SER A 120 4.51 8.79 8.32
CA SER A 120 3.62 7.63 8.37
C SER A 120 3.56 6.92 9.73
N ARG A 121 4.45 7.27 10.68
CA ARG A 121 4.43 6.74 12.05
C ARG A 121 3.24 7.21 12.86
N SER A 122 2.80 8.45 12.63
CA SER A 122 1.78 9.13 13.45
C SER A 122 0.39 9.17 12.84
N VAL A 123 0.19 8.60 11.64
CA VAL A 123 -1.09 8.64 10.93
C VAL A 123 -1.67 7.24 10.70
N ARG A 124 -2.98 7.18 10.39
CA ARG A 124 -3.68 5.91 10.12
C ARG A 124 -3.49 5.40 8.70
N LEU A 125 -3.28 6.30 7.74
CA LEU A 125 -3.20 5.96 6.32
C LEU A 125 -2.28 6.95 5.61
N ALA A 126 -1.44 6.46 4.68
CA ALA A 126 -0.65 7.29 3.78
C ALA A 126 -1.09 7.07 2.32
N VAL A 127 -1.17 8.14 1.54
CA VAL A 127 -1.65 8.10 0.15
C VAL A 127 -0.66 8.83 -0.75
N VAL A 128 -0.35 8.24 -1.91
CA VAL A 128 0.52 8.83 -2.93
C VAL A 128 0.03 8.44 -4.33
N GLY A 129 0.36 9.26 -5.33
CA GLY A 129 0.16 8.91 -6.73
C GLY A 129 1.22 7.93 -7.23
N THR A 130 0.97 7.27 -8.35
CA THR A 130 1.93 6.33 -8.95
C THR A 130 3.21 7.00 -9.43
N ARG A 131 3.14 8.26 -9.91
CA ARG A 131 4.27 9.04 -10.43
C ARG A 131 4.20 10.48 -9.99
N GLY A 132 5.36 11.15 -9.93
CA GLY A 132 5.51 12.57 -9.68
C GLY A 132 6.22 13.27 -10.85
N ARG A 133 6.52 14.56 -10.71
CA ARG A 133 7.16 15.42 -11.75
C ARG A 133 8.54 14.93 -12.21
N GLY A 134 9.24 14.10 -11.43
CA GLY A 134 10.61 13.64 -11.73
C GLY A 134 10.69 12.26 -12.40
N GLY A 135 9.58 11.64 -12.80
CA GLY A 135 9.55 10.28 -13.33
C GLY A 135 9.96 10.19 -14.79
N PHE A 136 10.87 9.25 -15.12
CA PHE A 136 11.08 8.85 -16.52
C PHE A 136 9.81 8.20 -17.07
N ALA A 137 9.41 8.56 -18.28
CA ALA A 137 8.16 8.12 -18.92
C ALA A 137 8.00 6.59 -19.03
N GLU A 138 9.12 5.85 -18.97
CA GLU A 138 9.15 4.38 -19.11
C GLU A 138 8.93 3.63 -17.78
N ARG A 139 8.94 4.30 -16.61
CA ARG A 139 8.74 3.65 -15.30
C ARG A 139 7.28 3.73 -14.89
N LEU A 140 6.70 2.57 -14.55
CA LEU A 140 5.31 2.47 -14.08
C LEU A 140 5.10 3.09 -12.68
N LEU A 141 6.13 3.08 -11.81
CA LEU A 141 6.10 3.64 -10.45
C LEU A 141 7.25 4.64 -10.22
N GLY A 142 6.97 5.67 -9.43
CA GLY A 142 7.96 6.62 -8.94
C GLY A 142 8.73 6.10 -7.71
N THR A 143 9.74 6.86 -7.28
CA THR A 143 10.57 6.51 -6.11
C THR A 143 9.73 6.43 -4.83
N VAL A 144 8.87 7.42 -4.59
CA VAL A 144 8.02 7.47 -3.39
C VAL A 144 6.97 6.37 -3.41
N SER A 145 6.27 6.17 -4.53
CA SER A 145 5.22 5.16 -4.68
C SER A 145 5.72 3.72 -4.60
N SER A 146 7.02 3.49 -4.87
CA SER A 146 7.67 2.20 -4.66
C SER A 146 8.15 2.02 -3.22
N ALA A 147 8.69 3.07 -2.61
CA ALA A 147 9.36 2.97 -1.31
C ALA A 147 8.39 3.12 -0.11
N LEU A 148 7.37 3.97 -0.20
CA LEU A 148 6.44 4.19 0.92
C LEU A 148 5.66 2.92 1.30
N PRO A 149 5.12 2.11 0.36
CA PRO A 149 4.51 0.82 0.70
C PRO A 149 5.47 -0.18 1.34
N ALA A 150 6.77 -0.08 1.00
CA ALA A 150 7.81 -0.95 1.51
C ALA A 150 8.28 -0.57 2.91
N HIS A 151 8.41 0.72 3.20
CA HIS A 151 9.05 1.26 4.40
C HIS A 151 8.08 1.98 5.35
N GLY A 152 6.90 2.39 4.89
CA GLY A 152 5.92 3.11 5.70
C GLY A 152 5.49 2.35 6.94
N HIS A 153 5.05 3.08 7.95
CA HIS A 153 4.64 2.53 9.26
C HIS A 153 3.13 2.35 9.38
N CYS A 154 2.34 2.85 8.44
CA CYS A 154 0.90 2.64 8.32
C CYS A 154 0.55 1.99 6.96
N PRO A 155 -0.69 1.52 6.74
CA PRO A 155 -1.17 1.15 5.42
C PRO A 155 -0.92 2.27 4.42
N THR A 156 -0.52 1.90 3.19
CA THR A 156 -0.20 2.87 2.14
C THR A 156 -1.05 2.59 0.91
N VAL A 157 -1.71 3.63 0.39
CA VAL A 157 -2.46 3.56 -0.86
C VAL A 157 -1.67 4.25 -1.97
N VAL A 158 -1.48 3.54 -3.07
CA VAL A 158 -0.91 4.07 -4.30
C VAL A 158 -2.05 4.21 -5.31
N VAL A 159 -2.31 5.44 -5.74
CA VAL A 159 -3.44 5.78 -6.61
C VAL A 159 -2.94 5.93 -8.04
N PRO A 160 -3.38 5.08 -8.99
CA PRO A 160 -3.02 5.21 -10.39
C PRO A 160 -3.74 6.40 -11.02
N LEU A 161 -3.05 7.10 -11.90
CA LEU A 161 -3.67 8.13 -12.73
C LEU A 161 -4.48 7.45 -13.84
N ARG A 162 -5.76 7.75 -13.92
CA ARG A 162 -6.65 7.25 -14.98
C ARG A 162 -7.03 8.38 -15.90
N GLU A 163 -6.79 8.20 -17.19
CA GLU A 163 -7.35 9.07 -18.22
C GLU A 163 -8.87 8.83 -18.31
N ASP A 164 -9.63 9.87 -18.60
CA ASP A 164 -11.05 9.73 -18.91
C ASP A 164 -11.26 8.98 -20.23
N GLU A 165 -12.49 8.51 -20.47
CA GLU A 165 -12.82 7.75 -21.69
C GLU A 165 -12.65 8.60 -22.98
N ALA A 166 -12.62 9.90 -22.86
CA ALA A 166 -12.42 10.82 -23.97
C ALA A 166 -10.96 11.17 -24.21
N GLY A 167 -10.04 10.86 -23.27
CA GLY A 167 -8.63 11.23 -23.32
C GLY A 167 -8.39 12.74 -23.15
N GLU A 168 -9.40 13.47 -22.65
CA GLU A 168 -9.37 14.93 -22.50
C GLU A 168 -9.04 15.38 -21.06
N GLY A 169 -8.95 14.42 -20.12
CA GLY A 169 -8.69 14.69 -18.71
C GLY A 169 -8.50 13.44 -17.89
N PHE A 170 -8.63 13.60 -16.57
CA PHE A 170 -8.50 12.49 -15.63
C PHE A 170 -9.82 12.24 -14.91
N GLN A 171 -10.19 10.96 -14.77
CA GLN A 171 -11.39 10.61 -14.03
C GLN A 171 -11.21 10.96 -12.55
N PRO A 172 -12.18 11.67 -11.93
CA PRO A 172 -12.15 11.85 -10.49
C PRO A 172 -12.25 10.48 -9.78
N PRO A 173 -11.67 10.32 -8.58
CA PRO A 173 -11.81 9.10 -7.82
C PRO A 173 -13.29 8.78 -7.59
N ALA A 174 -13.71 7.59 -8.00
CA ALA A 174 -15.06 7.12 -7.74
C ALA A 174 -15.18 6.66 -6.29
N PRO A 175 -16.39 6.71 -5.69
CA PRO A 175 -16.65 6.09 -4.40
C PRO A 175 -16.30 4.59 -4.44
N VAL A 176 -15.64 4.10 -3.39
CA VAL A 176 -15.26 2.70 -3.29
C VAL A 176 -16.49 1.86 -3.02
N LYS A 177 -16.89 1.01 -3.96
CA LYS A 177 -18.05 0.09 -3.87
C LYS A 177 -17.65 -1.37 -3.91
N ARG A 178 -16.50 -1.66 -4.50
CA ARG A 178 -16.00 -3.03 -4.71
C ARG A 178 -14.53 -3.08 -4.29
N ILE A 179 -14.28 -3.85 -3.25
CA ILE A 179 -12.93 -4.06 -2.71
C ILE A 179 -12.54 -5.51 -2.99
N VAL A 180 -11.32 -5.72 -3.43
CA VAL A 180 -10.75 -7.07 -3.57
C VAL A 180 -9.53 -7.18 -2.68
N VAL A 181 -9.43 -8.28 -1.92
CA VAL A 181 -8.28 -8.56 -1.07
C VAL A 181 -7.64 -9.89 -1.44
N GLY A 182 -6.32 -9.90 -1.59
CA GLY A 182 -5.53 -11.11 -1.78
C GLY A 182 -5.24 -11.79 -0.45
N VAL A 183 -5.60 -13.07 -0.33
CA VAL A 183 -5.40 -13.90 0.88
C VAL A 183 -4.55 -15.11 0.54
N ASP A 184 -3.39 -15.25 1.16
CA ASP A 184 -2.49 -16.39 0.99
C ASP A 184 -2.14 -17.09 2.31
N GLY A 185 -2.80 -16.72 3.40
CA GLY A 185 -2.57 -17.24 4.74
C GLY A 185 -1.29 -16.74 5.40
N SER A 186 -0.60 -15.72 4.84
CA SER A 186 0.50 -15.04 5.51
C SER A 186 -0.02 -14.05 6.56
N PRO A 187 0.78 -13.70 7.60
CA PRO A 187 0.39 -12.69 8.58
C PRO A 187 0.08 -11.33 7.97
N ALA A 188 0.77 -10.95 6.89
CA ALA A 188 0.50 -9.70 6.20
C ALA A 188 -0.82 -9.73 5.42
N ALA A 189 -1.18 -10.89 4.82
CA ALA A 189 -2.47 -11.06 4.16
C ALA A 189 -3.64 -11.08 5.17
N GLU A 190 -3.43 -11.61 6.38
CA GLU A 190 -4.43 -11.54 7.46
C GLU A 190 -4.66 -10.08 7.91
N CYS A 191 -3.60 -9.30 8.10
CA CYS A 191 -3.72 -7.86 8.36
C CYS A 191 -4.40 -7.13 7.20
N ALA A 192 -4.10 -7.52 5.95
CA ALA A 192 -4.73 -6.95 4.76
C ALA A 192 -6.23 -7.27 4.70
N LEU A 193 -6.64 -8.49 5.05
CA LEU A 193 -8.05 -8.88 5.12
C LEU A 193 -8.82 -8.07 6.17
N ARG A 194 -8.28 -7.93 7.39
CA ARG A 194 -8.90 -7.09 8.45
C ARG A 194 -9.03 -5.65 7.98
N ARG A 195 -7.97 -5.09 7.39
CA ARG A 195 -8.03 -3.73 6.85
C ARG A 195 -9.05 -3.60 5.72
N ALA A 196 -9.15 -4.57 4.82
CA ALA A 196 -10.15 -4.58 3.76
C ALA A 196 -11.59 -4.65 4.31
N MET A 197 -11.82 -5.34 5.43
CA MET A 197 -13.11 -5.33 6.12
C MET A 197 -13.43 -3.98 6.74
N GLU A 198 -12.45 -3.31 7.35
CA GLU A 198 -12.59 -1.94 7.84
C GLU A 198 -12.96 -0.97 6.71
N GLU A 199 -12.30 -1.11 5.54
CA GLU A 199 -12.62 -0.29 4.37
C GLU A 199 -14.02 -0.60 3.85
N ALA A 200 -14.39 -1.87 3.73
CA ALA A 200 -15.70 -2.28 3.28
C ALA A 200 -16.82 -1.75 4.19
N GLN A 201 -16.60 -1.78 5.50
CA GLN A 201 -17.54 -1.23 6.47
C GLN A 201 -17.68 0.30 6.35
N ALA A 202 -16.55 1.01 6.22
CA ALA A 202 -16.55 2.47 6.13
C ALA A 202 -17.22 2.98 4.85
N TRP A 203 -16.96 2.34 3.72
CA TRP A 203 -17.51 2.73 2.42
C TRP A 203 -18.88 2.11 2.12
N GLY A 204 -19.35 1.13 2.92
CA GLY A 204 -20.53 0.31 2.58
C GLY A 204 -20.30 -0.52 1.31
N ALA A 205 -19.08 -1.00 1.12
CA ALA A 205 -18.64 -1.69 -0.09
C ALA A 205 -18.76 -3.21 0.04
N VAL A 206 -18.91 -3.90 -1.10
CA VAL A 206 -18.80 -5.36 -1.18
C VAL A 206 -17.31 -5.73 -1.18
N LEU A 207 -16.93 -6.66 -0.31
CA LEU A 207 -15.58 -7.21 -0.25
C LEU A 207 -15.52 -8.55 -0.99
N THR A 208 -14.48 -8.74 -1.80
CA THR A 208 -14.17 -10.04 -2.42
C THR A 208 -12.80 -10.51 -1.93
N ALA A 209 -12.76 -11.60 -1.19
CA ALA A 209 -11.54 -12.26 -0.76
C ALA A 209 -11.12 -13.32 -1.81
N VAL A 210 -9.90 -13.19 -2.31
CA VAL A 210 -9.35 -14.06 -3.37
C VAL A 210 -8.13 -14.80 -2.84
N ALA A 211 -8.21 -16.12 -2.87
CA ALA A 211 -7.05 -17.01 -2.71
C ALA A 211 -6.64 -17.54 -4.09
N ALA A 212 -5.37 -17.40 -4.43
CA ALA A 212 -4.82 -17.79 -5.72
C ALA A 212 -3.79 -18.91 -5.54
N ILE A 213 -3.89 -19.95 -6.34
CA ILE A 213 -2.91 -21.03 -6.35
C ILE A 213 -2.61 -21.47 -7.79
N PRO A 214 -1.35 -21.43 -8.25
CA PRO A 214 -0.98 -21.84 -9.59
C PRO A 214 -0.88 -23.39 -9.67
N VAL A 215 -1.99 -24.09 -9.78
CA VAL A 215 -2.03 -25.55 -9.82
C VAL A 215 -1.31 -26.10 -11.06
N ALA A 216 -1.41 -25.41 -12.20
CA ALA A 216 -0.74 -25.82 -13.44
C ALA A 216 0.79 -25.65 -13.42
N ALA A 217 1.34 -24.72 -12.63
CA ALA A 217 2.78 -24.49 -12.57
C ALA A 217 3.55 -25.62 -11.87
N GLY A 218 2.91 -26.36 -10.96
CA GLY A 218 3.48 -27.56 -10.35
C GLY A 218 3.65 -28.73 -11.32
N ALA A 219 2.87 -28.78 -12.40
CA ALA A 219 2.96 -29.84 -13.41
C ALA A 219 4.21 -29.74 -14.30
N GLY A 220 4.80 -28.55 -14.47
CA GLY A 220 5.92 -28.33 -15.38
C GLY A 220 7.24 -29.03 -14.96
N VAL A 221 7.51 -29.13 -13.66
CA VAL A 221 8.73 -29.78 -13.13
C VAL A 221 8.51 -31.28 -12.90
N LEU A 222 7.25 -31.73 -12.75
CA LEU A 222 6.88 -33.12 -12.46
C LEU A 222 6.05 -33.74 -13.56
N ALA A 223 6.02 -33.18 -14.77
CA ALA A 223 5.22 -33.65 -15.92
C ALA A 223 5.52 -35.11 -16.35
N TRP A 224 6.58 -35.72 -15.81
CA TRP A 224 6.92 -37.12 -16.01
C TRP A 224 6.43 -38.04 -14.87
N LEU A 225 5.90 -37.50 -13.77
CA LEU A 225 5.27 -38.30 -12.73
C LEU A 225 3.78 -38.46 -13.06
N PRO A 226 3.27 -39.70 -13.15
CA PRO A 226 1.84 -39.96 -13.32
C PRO A 226 1.14 -39.84 -11.95
N ALA A 227 1.15 -38.69 -11.36
CA ALA A 227 0.31 -38.39 -10.22
C ALA A 227 -0.68 -37.32 -10.67
N ALA A 228 -1.89 -37.72 -10.91
CA ALA A 228 -3.01 -36.79 -10.99
C ALA A 228 -3.05 -35.99 -9.68
N ILE A 229 -2.43 -34.82 -9.67
CA ILE A 229 -2.79 -33.80 -8.69
C ILE A 229 -4.24 -33.51 -9.03
N ASP A 230 -5.13 -33.89 -8.13
CA ASP A 230 -6.55 -33.61 -8.29
C ASP A 230 -6.73 -32.11 -8.15
N HIS A 231 -6.74 -31.43 -9.29
CA HIS A 231 -6.85 -29.97 -9.40
C HIS A 231 -8.07 -29.45 -8.62
N GLU A 232 -9.20 -30.15 -8.74
CA GLU A 232 -10.44 -29.78 -8.05
C GLU A 232 -10.27 -29.89 -6.53
N ARG A 233 -9.56 -30.92 -6.08
CA ARG A 233 -9.31 -31.15 -4.67
C ARG A 233 -8.40 -30.07 -4.07
N VAL A 234 -7.33 -29.70 -4.76
CA VAL A 234 -6.43 -28.60 -4.29
C VAL A 234 -7.20 -27.28 -4.20
N LEU A 235 -8.03 -26.95 -5.20
CA LEU A 235 -8.86 -25.74 -5.12
C LEU A 235 -9.90 -25.82 -4.00
N ALA A 236 -10.48 -26.99 -3.74
CA ALA A 236 -11.42 -27.20 -2.64
C ALA A 236 -10.74 -27.00 -1.27
N ASP A 237 -9.54 -27.56 -1.07
CA ASP A 237 -8.77 -27.39 0.17
C ASP A 237 -8.41 -25.92 0.41
N VAL A 238 -8.03 -25.19 -0.64
CA VAL A 238 -7.76 -23.74 -0.56
C VAL A 238 -9.04 -22.95 -0.25
N ALA A 239 -10.17 -23.33 -0.86
CA ALA A 239 -11.46 -22.69 -0.59
C ALA A 239 -11.88 -22.88 0.87
N GLU A 240 -11.74 -24.09 1.43
CA GLU A 240 -12.02 -24.36 2.85
C GLU A 240 -11.12 -23.52 3.76
N GLY A 241 -9.83 -23.41 3.44
CA GLY A 241 -8.91 -22.54 4.16
C GLY A 241 -9.29 -21.06 4.12
N LEU A 242 -9.74 -20.57 2.97
CA LEU A 242 -10.22 -19.20 2.81
C LEU A 242 -11.48 -18.95 3.65
N GLU A 243 -12.43 -19.89 3.68
CA GLU A 243 -13.64 -19.82 4.52
C GLU A 243 -13.26 -19.60 5.99
N VAL A 244 -12.36 -20.43 6.54
CA VAL A 244 -11.94 -20.36 7.94
C VAL A 244 -11.31 -19.00 8.28
N VAL A 245 -10.47 -18.47 7.39
CA VAL A 245 -9.80 -17.19 7.62
C VAL A 245 -10.78 -16.03 7.57
N VAL A 246 -11.69 -16.03 6.59
CA VAL A 246 -12.70 -14.99 6.42
C VAL A 246 -13.72 -15.03 7.55
N ASP A 247 -14.22 -16.20 7.95
CA ASP A 247 -15.19 -16.34 9.03
C ASP A 247 -14.65 -15.81 10.35
N ARG A 248 -13.39 -16.12 10.67
CA ARG A 248 -12.72 -15.56 11.86
C ARG A 248 -12.65 -14.03 11.82
N ALA A 249 -12.32 -13.47 10.67
CA ALA A 249 -12.25 -12.01 10.54
C ALA A 249 -13.65 -11.37 10.63
N LEU A 250 -14.70 -12.05 10.15
CA LEU A 250 -16.09 -11.58 10.25
C LEU A 250 -16.61 -11.53 11.68
N GLU A 251 -16.01 -12.25 12.65
CA GLU A 251 -16.37 -12.14 14.06
C GLU A 251 -16.18 -10.69 14.56
N ASP A 252 -15.13 -10.00 14.08
CA ASP A 252 -14.81 -8.62 14.44
C ASP A 252 -15.59 -7.59 13.57
N TYR A 253 -16.08 -7.99 12.38
CA TYR A 253 -16.74 -7.12 11.41
C TYR A 253 -18.11 -7.66 10.95
N PRO A 254 -19.07 -7.84 11.88
CA PRO A 254 -20.37 -8.38 11.53
C PRO A 254 -21.12 -7.41 10.59
N GLY A 255 -21.64 -7.94 9.49
CA GLY A 255 -22.41 -7.17 8.52
C GLY A 255 -21.64 -6.73 7.27
N VAL A 256 -20.36 -7.03 7.16
CA VAL A 256 -19.62 -6.87 5.90
C VAL A 256 -20.01 -7.99 4.93
N ASP A 257 -20.45 -7.62 3.71
CA ASP A 257 -20.74 -8.59 2.64
C ASP A 257 -19.42 -9.06 2.01
N VAL A 258 -19.08 -10.35 2.22
CA VAL A 258 -17.82 -10.94 1.73
C VAL A 258 -18.06 -12.08 0.80
N ARG A 259 -17.64 -11.92 -0.46
CA ARG A 259 -17.55 -12.98 -1.45
C ARG A 259 -16.18 -13.65 -1.36
N ARG A 260 -16.12 -14.97 -1.60
CA ARG A 260 -14.91 -15.77 -1.43
C ARG A 260 -14.65 -16.56 -2.71
N HIS A 261 -13.43 -16.47 -3.23
CA HIS A 261 -13.01 -17.17 -4.44
C HIS A 261 -11.62 -17.78 -4.26
N ALA A 262 -11.55 -19.10 -4.40
CA ALA A 262 -10.30 -19.83 -4.62
C ALA A 262 -10.14 -20.07 -6.13
N LEU A 263 -9.07 -19.57 -6.72
CA LEU A 263 -8.88 -19.55 -8.17
C LEU A 263 -7.53 -20.13 -8.56
N ASP A 264 -7.50 -20.82 -9.72
CA ASP A 264 -6.24 -21.24 -10.34
C ASP A 264 -5.58 -20.05 -11.03
N GLY A 265 -4.30 -19.84 -10.74
CA GLY A 265 -3.50 -18.77 -11.29
C GLY A 265 -2.57 -18.15 -10.27
N THR A 266 -1.76 -17.21 -10.71
CA THR A 266 -0.90 -16.45 -9.80
C THR A 266 -1.69 -15.30 -9.16
N GLY A 267 -1.42 -15.02 -7.88
CA GLY A 267 -2.05 -13.89 -7.19
C GLY A 267 -1.81 -12.55 -7.89
N ALA A 268 -0.67 -12.39 -8.55
CA ALA A 268 -0.34 -11.19 -9.31
C ALA A 268 -1.25 -10.98 -10.52
N GLU A 269 -1.43 -12.02 -11.33
CA GLU A 269 -2.27 -11.97 -12.54
C GLU A 269 -3.73 -11.75 -12.17
N LEU A 270 -4.27 -12.58 -11.26
CA LEU A 270 -5.67 -12.50 -10.86
C LEU A 270 -6.02 -11.15 -10.22
N LEU A 271 -5.21 -10.65 -9.27
CA LEU A 271 -5.50 -9.37 -8.64
C LEU A 271 -5.36 -8.20 -9.63
N THR A 272 -4.44 -8.28 -10.58
CA THR A 272 -4.33 -7.28 -11.66
C THR A 272 -5.57 -7.31 -12.57
N GLU A 273 -6.08 -8.48 -12.92
CA GLU A 273 -7.31 -8.63 -13.69
C GLU A 273 -8.52 -8.08 -12.91
N PHE A 274 -8.68 -8.46 -11.65
CA PHE A 274 -9.74 -7.94 -10.78
C PHE A 274 -9.68 -6.41 -10.63
N SER A 275 -8.51 -5.79 -10.72
CA SER A 275 -8.36 -4.33 -10.58
C SER A 275 -9.11 -3.54 -11.66
N THR A 276 -9.40 -4.15 -12.81
CA THR A 276 -10.15 -3.51 -13.90
C THR A 276 -11.65 -3.36 -13.57
N ALA A 277 -12.16 -4.16 -12.66
CA ALA A 277 -13.57 -4.22 -12.27
C ALA A 277 -13.81 -3.86 -10.79
N SER A 278 -12.78 -3.48 -10.05
CA SER A 278 -12.86 -3.07 -8.64
C SER A 278 -12.42 -1.62 -8.44
N ASP A 279 -12.72 -1.09 -7.26
CA ASP A 279 -12.44 0.30 -6.92
C ASP A 279 -11.25 0.41 -5.96
N LEU A 280 -10.87 -0.71 -5.30
CA LEU A 280 -9.71 -0.82 -4.42
C LEU A 280 -9.22 -2.27 -4.37
N ILE A 281 -7.91 -2.47 -4.56
CA ILE A 281 -7.22 -3.73 -4.26
C ILE A 281 -6.49 -3.58 -2.94
N VAL A 282 -6.61 -4.58 -2.05
CA VAL A 282 -5.86 -4.63 -0.79
C VAL A 282 -4.95 -5.86 -0.79
N VAL A 283 -3.67 -5.65 -0.49
CA VAL A 283 -2.67 -6.72 -0.45
C VAL A 283 -1.79 -6.61 0.77
N GLY A 284 -1.31 -7.74 1.26
CA GLY A 284 -0.23 -7.77 2.23
C GLY A 284 1.09 -7.33 1.59
N SER A 285 1.96 -6.67 2.36
CA SER A 285 3.27 -6.25 1.86
C SER A 285 4.16 -7.44 1.47
N ARG A 286 3.96 -8.61 2.08
CA ARG A 286 4.69 -9.87 1.81
C ARG A 286 3.73 -11.04 1.92
N GLY A 287 3.94 -12.07 1.09
CA GLY A 287 3.25 -13.34 1.16
C GLY A 287 4.12 -14.44 1.80
N ARG A 288 3.66 -15.70 1.71
CA ARG A 288 4.31 -16.91 2.25
C ARG A 288 5.70 -17.17 1.68
N GLY A 289 5.95 -16.86 0.40
CA GLY A 289 7.21 -17.12 -0.30
C GLY A 289 8.28 -16.04 -0.16
N GLY A 290 8.10 -15.05 0.70
CA GLY A 290 8.97 -13.88 0.79
C GLY A 290 10.39 -14.22 1.24
N PHE A 291 11.39 -13.99 0.37
CA PHE A 291 12.80 -14.05 0.75
C PHE A 291 13.05 -13.08 1.92
N ARG A 292 13.75 -13.57 2.96
CA ARG A 292 14.22 -12.74 4.08
C ARG A 292 15.16 -11.66 3.52
N GLY A 293 14.71 -10.41 3.42
CA GLY A 293 15.48 -9.29 2.88
C GLY A 293 14.74 -8.47 1.84
N LEU A 294 13.66 -8.99 1.24
CA LEU A 294 12.78 -8.17 0.40
C LEU A 294 11.72 -7.49 1.27
N LEU A 295 11.53 -6.20 1.04
CA LEU A 295 10.57 -5.38 1.79
C LEU A 295 9.14 -5.51 1.26
N LEU A 296 9.00 -5.82 -0.04
CA LEU A 296 7.74 -6.13 -0.71
C LEU A 296 7.80 -7.50 -1.38
N GLY A 297 6.69 -8.22 -1.39
CA GLY A 297 6.51 -9.47 -2.11
C GLY A 297 6.33 -9.26 -3.62
N SER A 298 6.56 -10.33 -4.40
CA SER A 298 6.39 -10.30 -5.86
C SER A 298 4.96 -9.94 -6.27
N THR A 299 3.95 -10.47 -5.59
CA THR A 299 2.54 -10.18 -5.86
C THR A 299 2.23 -8.70 -5.59
N SER A 300 2.59 -8.16 -4.42
CA SER A 300 2.35 -6.76 -4.10
C SER A 300 3.07 -5.81 -5.04
N GLN A 301 4.31 -6.12 -5.46
CA GLN A 301 5.03 -5.35 -6.48
C GLN A 301 4.32 -5.38 -7.82
N ALA A 302 3.94 -6.56 -8.31
CA ALA A 302 3.27 -6.70 -9.60
C ALA A 302 1.91 -5.95 -9.62
N VAL A 303 1.12 -6.09 -8.56
CA VAL A 303 -0.17 -5.39 -8.43
C VAL A 303 0.03 -3.87 -8.39
N LEU A 304 1.01 -3.36 -7.65
CA LEU A 304 1.35 -1.93 -7.64
C LEU A 304 1.74 -1.39 -9.03
N HIS A 305 2.40 -2.22 -9.85
CA HIS A 305 2.84 -1.82 -11.19
C HIS A 305 1.73 -1.87 -12.25
N HIS A 306 0.77 -2.79 -12.11
CA HIS A 306 -0.15 -3.13 -13.20
C HIS A 306 -1.62 -2.89 -12.87
N SER A 307 -1.96 -2.55 -11.62
CA SER A 307 -3.35 -2.32 -11.21
C SER A 307 -3.97 -1.14 -11.93
N ALA A 308 -5.21 -1.33 -12.36
CA ALA A 308 -6.03 -0.29 -12.95
C ALA A 308 -6.77 0.56 -11.89
N CYS A 309 -6.80 0.17 -10.62
CA CYS A 309 -7.44 0.90 -9.52
C CYS A 309 -6.44 1.15 -8.38
N PRO A 310 -6.78 1.98 -7.37
CA PRO A 310 -5.97 2.17 -6.17
C PRO A 310 -5.59 0.85 -5.50
N VAL A 311 -4.34 0.78 -5.03
CA VAL A 311 -3.78 -0.38 -4.34
C VAL A 311 -3.37 0.00 -2.93
N MET A 312 -3.99 -0.63 -1.94
CA MET A 312 -3.60 -0.52 -0.53
C MET A 312 -2.65 -1.65 -0.17
N VAL A 313 -1.48 -1.31 0.30
CA VAL A 313 -0.49 -2.26 0.83
C VAL A 313 -0.49 -2.19 2.35
N VAL A 314 -0.69 -3.35 2.98
CA VAL A 314 -0.76 -3.50 4.44
C VAL A 314 0.44 -4.31 4.92
N ARG A 315 1.17 -3.79 5.89
CA ARG A 315 2.28 -4.50 6.52
C ARG A 315 1.78 -5.28 7.74
N ALA A 316 2.38 -6.45 7.98
CA ALA A 316 2.21 -7.10 9.27
C ALA A 316 2.80 -6.22 10.37
N GLY A 317 1.98 -5.83 11.35
CA GLY A 317 2.44 -5.13 12.54
C GLY A 317 3.23 -6.05 13.46
N PRO A 318 3.91 -5.52 14.48
CA PRO A 318 4.58 -6.33 15.51
C PRO A 318 3.60 -7.26 16.26
N ASP A 319 2.33 -6.89 16.32
CA ASP A 319 1.25 -7.67 16.95
C ASP A 319 0.52 -8.62 15.98
N ALA A 320 0.99 -8.75 14.74
CA ALA A 320 0.49 -9.78 13.86
C ALA A 320 0.85 -11.13 14.49
N GLY A 321 -0.16 -11.79 15.05
CA GLY A 321 -0.04 -13.11 15.67
C GLY A 321 0.66 -14.10 14.74
N PRO A 322 1.09 -15.27 15.24
CA PRO A 322 1.66 -16.29 14.39
C PRO A 322 0.67 -16.66 13.29
N PRO A 323 1.16 -17.05 12.08
CA PRO A 323 0.29 -17.45 10.99
C PRO A 323 -0.68 -18.52 11.46
N ILE A 324 -1.90 -18.48 10.98
CA ILE A 324 -2.95 -19.44 11.33
C ILE A 324 -2.42 -20.83 11.00
N ARG A 325 -2.02 -21.56 12.05
CA ARG A 325 -1.59 -22.96 11.90
C ARG A 325 -2.82 -23.81 11.62
N GLY A 326 -2.79 -24.56 10.55
CA GLY A 326 -3.82 -25.56 10.22
C GLY A 326 -4.53 -25.32 8.88
N VAL A 327 -4.26 -24.24 8.19
CA VAL A 327 -4.71 -24.05 6.83
C VAL A 327 -3.50 -24.19 5.91
N ASP A 328 -3.38 -25.34 5.27
CA ASP A 328 -2.31 -25.61 4.31
C ASP A 328 -2.76 -25.15 2.93
N PHE A 329 -2.29 -23.97 2.52
CA PHE A 329 -2.46 -23.48 1.15
C PHE A 329 -1.26 -23.91 0.25
N SER A 330 -0.50 -24.95 0.65
CA SER A 330 0.68 -25.43 -0.10
C SER A 330 0.32 -26.56 -1.08
#